data_2f36c8d19b1a0f91df10ddff56a74852
#
_entry.id   2f36c8d19b1a0f91df10ddff56a74852
#
_cell.length_a   1.000
_cell.length_b   1.000
_cell.length_c   1.000
_cell.angle_alpha   90.00
_cell.angle_beta   90.00
_cell.angle_gamma   90.00
#
_symmetry.space_group_name_H-M   'P 1'
#
loop_
_entity.id
_entity.type
_entity.pdbx_description
1 polymer ?
#
loop_
_entity_poly.entity_id
_entity_poly.type
_entity_poly.pdbx_seq_one_letter_code
_entity_poly.pdbx_strand_id
1 'polypeptide(L)'
;KIGRKIAKELNISGPFNIQFLAKNNDVKVIECNLRASRSFPFVSKVLKRNFIETATRIMLDTSYEKPDNTNFDIDWIGVKASQFSFSRLHNADPVLGVDMSSTGEVGCIGDDFSEALLTSMISVGYSIPKKAVMVSSGDTRSKVDLLDACKMLQDNGYEIYATGGTEKFLAEHGVKAACVSWPDEGKADNVIHMISAHKFDLVINIPKNHSHRELTNGYKIRRGAIDHNIPLITNARLASAFIEAFCEMKEKDIQIKSWQEYKL
;
A
#
# COMPACT_ATOMS: atom_id res chain seq x y z
N LYS A 1 -5.88 3.95 25.70
CA LYS A 1 -5.39 4.29 27.04
C LYS A 1 -4.35 5.41 26.99
N ILE A 2 -3.30 5.32 26.16
CA ILE A 2 -2.24 6.36 26.03
C ILE A 2 -2.83 7.68 25.52
N GLY A 3 -3.57 7.68 24.43
CA GLY A 3 -4.17 8.89 23.87
C GLY A 3 -5.05 9.66 24.86
N ARG A 4 -5.86 8.94 25.68
CA ARG A 4 -6.68 9.58 26.73
C ARG A 4 -5.81 10.27 27.80
N LYS A 5 -4.68 9.68 28.18
CA LYS A 5 -3.74 10.30 29.15
C LYS A 5 -3.15 11.58 28.57
N ILE A 6 -2.68 11.54 27.31
CA ILE A 6 -2.10 12.69 26.64
C ILE A 6 -3.14 13.80 26.47
N ALA A 7 -4.35 13.48 26.02
CA ALA A 7 -5.41 14.44 25.84
C ALA A 7 -5.75 15.17 27.16
N LYS A 8 -5.79 14.41 28.27
CA LYS A 8 -6.06 14.96 29.61
C LYS A 8 -4.91 15.86 30.11
N GLU A 9 -3.68 15.37 29.97
CA GLU A 9 -2.47 16.08 30.45
C GLU A 9 -2.23 17.40 29.69
N LEU A 10 -2.50 17.39 28.39
CA LEU A 10 -2.36 18.57 27.54
C LEU A 10 -3.64 19.42 27.49
N ASN A 11 -4.68 19.07 28.23
CA ASN A 11 -5.95 19.77 28.28
C ASN A 11 -6.56 20.02 26.89
N ILE A 12 -6.56 18.99 26.03
CA ILE A 12 -6.98 19.12 24.64
C ILE A 12 -8.50 19.20 24.55
N SER A 13 -9.03 20.27 23.98
CA SER A 13 -10.45 20.52 23.75
C SER A 13 -10.85 20.48 22.27
N GLY A 14 -9.90 20.34 21.36
CA GLY A 14 -10.13 20.33 19.91
C GLY A 14 -9.68 19.01 19.23
N PRO A 15 -9.67 18.98 17.90
CA PRO A 15 -9.21 17.81 17.16
C PRO A 15 -7.70 17.65 17.32
N PHE A 16 -7.25 16.41 17.47
CA PHE A 16 -5.84 16.08 17.53
C PHE A 16 -5.54 14.74 16.89
N ASN A 17 -4.29 14.54 16.53
CA ASN A 17 -3.79 13.31 15.95
C ASN A 17 -2.53 12.87 16.69
N ILE A 18 -2.41 11.58 16.99
CA ILE A 18 -1.21 11.02 17.61
C ILE A 18 -0.68 9.89 16.72
N GLN A 19 0.61 9.91 16.48
CA GLN A 19 1.32 8.81 15.83
C GLN A 19 2.05 7.96 16.86
N PHE A 20 1.92 6.65 16.72
CA PHE A 20 2.54 5.67 17.59
C PHE A 20 3.45 4.75 16.79
N LEU A 21 4.56 4.35 17.40
CA LEU A 21 5.37 3.21 16.99
C LEU A 21 5.15 2.07 17.96
N ALA A 22 4.74 0.92 17.48
CA ALA A 22 4.51 -0.26 18.31
C ALA A 22 5.36 -1.45 17.84
N LYS A 23 6.06 -2.09 18.79
CA LYS A 23 6.83 -3.31 18.55
C LYS A 23 6.86 -4.14 19.83
N ASN A 24 6.50 -5.42 19.76
CA ASN A 24 6.54 -6.35 20.89
C ASN A 24 5.82 -5.82 22.16
N ASN A 25 4.62 -5.26 21.98
CA ASN A 25 3.83 -4.58 23.04
C ASN A 25 4.47 -3.31 23.66
N ASP A 26 5.64 -2.90 23.21
CA ASP A 26 6.18 -1.58 23.54
C ASP A 26 5.60 -0.54 22.58
N VAL A 27 4.97 0.50 23.13
CA VAL A 27 4.32 1.55 22.34
C VAL A 27 4.96 2.88 22.68
N LYS A 28 5.52 3.54 21.67
CA LYS A 28 6.13 4.87 21.79
C LYS A 28 5.32 5.88 21.01
N VAL A 29 5.16 7.07 21.57
CA VAL A 29 4.58 8.22 20.89
C VAL A 29 5.66 8.87 20.04
N ILE A 30 5.40 9.02 18.75
CA ILE A 30 6.29 9.76 17.85
C ILE A 30 5.97 11.25 17.95
N GLU A 31 4.69 11.61 17.77
CA GLU A 31 4.23 12.99 17.81
C GLU A 31 2.75 13.08 18.20
N CYS A 32 2.36 14.26 18.67
CA CYS A 32 0.97 14.63 18.91
C CYS A 32 0.70 16.01 18.26
N ASN A 33 -0.14 16.02 17.23
CA ASN A 33 -0.51 17.23 16.50
C ASN A 33 -1.86 17.76 17.00
N LEU A 34 -1.88 18.95 17.59
CA LEU A 34 -3.08 19.60 18.15
C LEU A 34 -3.88 20.33 17.07
N ARG A 35 -4.22 19.65 16.02
CA ARG A 35 -4.98 20.14 14.88
C ARG A 35 -5.67 19.01 14.15
N ALA A 36 -6.67 19.31 13.33
CA ALA A 36 -7.20 18.36 12.36
C ALA A 36 -6.11 17.92 11.37
N SER A 37 -6.13 16.67 10.99
CA SER A 37 -5.27 16.10 9.94
C SER A 37 -6.06 15.90 8.65
N ARG A 38 -5.38 15.71 7.54
CA ARG A 38 -6.00 15.36 6.25
C ARG A 38 -6.79 14.03 6.30
N SER A 39 -6.50 13.17 7.27
CA SER A 39 -7.22 11.92 7.47
C SER A 39 -8.60 12.08 8.13
N PHE A 40 -8.91 13.21 8.76
CA PHE A 40 -10.18 13.41 9.45
C PHE A 40 -11.42 13.24 8.56
N PRO A 41 -11.48 13.77 7.32
CA PRO A 41 -12.62 13.55 6.44
C PRO A 41 -12.84 12.07 6.12
N PHE A 42 -11.77 11.32 5.87
CA PHE A 42 -11.84 9.89 5.61
C PHE A 42 -12.31 9.11 6.84
N VAL A 43 -11.68 9.33 7.99
CA VAL A 43 -12.07 8.68 9.25
C VAL A 43 -13.53 9.00 9.63
N SER A 44 -13.95 10.26 9.42
CA SER A 44 -15.34 10.67 9.67
C SER A 44 -16.32 9.90 8.77
N LYS A 45 -15.98 9.66 7.51
CA LYS A 45 -16.82 8.88 6.59
C LYS A 45 -16.86 7.41 6.97
N VAL A 46 -15.71 6.82 7.28
CA VAL A 46 -15.63 5.40 7.68
C VAL A 46 -16.42 5.14 8.96
N LEU A 47 -16.30 6.00 9.96
CA LEU A 47 -16.97 5.85 11.25
C LEU A 47 -18.36 6.50 11.30
N LYS A 48 -18.87 6.98 10.16
CA LYS A 48 -20.20 7.63 10.06
C LYS A 48 -20.42 8.76 11.05
N ARG A 49 -19.37 9.45 11.44
CA ARG A 49 -19.40 10.54 12.39
C ARG A 49 -18.53 11.71 11.94
N ASN A 50 -19.11 12.91 11.89
CA ASN A 50 -18.35 14.12 11.59
C ASN A 50 -17.56 14.59 12.83
N PHE A 51 -16.30 14.13 12.91
CA PHE A 51 -15.42 14.50 14.03
C PHE A 51 -15.05 15.98 14.05
N ILE A 52 -15.01 16.63 12.90
CA ILE A 52 -14.73 18.08 12.83
C ILE A 52 -15.91 18.87 13.39
N GLU A 53 -17.15 18.52 13.05
CA GLU A 53 -18.34 19.13 13.63
C GLU A 53 -18.36 18.93 15.15
N THR A 54 -18.15 17.69 15.62
CA THR A 54 -18.08 17.40 17.06
C THR A 54 -17.03 18.26 17.76
N ALA A 55 -15.82 18.38 17.21
CA ALA A 55 -14.77 19.19 17.77
C ALA A 55 -15.11 20.69 17.77
N THR A 56 -15.71 21.19 16.70
CA THR A 56 -16.16 22.58 16.59
C THR A 56 -17.22 22.90 17.64
N ARG A 57 -18.19 22.02 17.84
CA ARG A 57 -19.23 22.19 18.88
C ARG A 57 -18.61 22.24 20.28
N ILE A 58 -17.63 21.38 20.57
CA ILE A 58 -16.91 21.40 21.85
C ILE A 58 -16.15 22.72 22.04
N MET A 59 -15.44 23.20 21.02
CA MET A 59 -14.69 24.47 21.10
C MET A 59 -15.59 25.70 21.27
N LEU A 60 -16.82 25.64 20.76
CA LEU A 60 -17.82 26.72 20.87
C LEU A 60 -18.74 26.56 22.10
N ASP A 61 -18.46 25.58 22.96
CA ASP A 61 -19.29 25.24 24.13
C ASP A 61 -20.80 25.06 23.80
N THR A 62 -21.06 24.44 22.65
CA THR A 62 -22.41 24.10 22.20
C THR A 62 -22.71 22.63 22.44
N SER A 63 -24.02 22.30 22.50
CA SER A 63 -24.43 20.89 22.68
C SER A 63 -23.93 19.97 21.56
N TYR A 64 -23.46 18.81 21.90
CA TYR A 64 -23.04 17.77 20.97
C TYR A 64 -23.41 16.38 21.47
N GLU A 65 -23.62 15.47 20.56
CA GLU A 65 -23.83 14.07 20.89
C GLU A 65 -22.51 13.42 21.31
N LYS A 66 -22.46 12.84 22.51
CA LYS A 66 -21.27 12.13 22.97
C LYS A 66 -21.08 10.85 22.16
N PRO A 67 -19.85 10.55 21.72
CA PRO A 67 -19.56 9.31 21.04
C PRO A 67 -19.82 8.11 21.98
N ASP A 68 -20.54 7.13 21.47
CA ASP A 68 -20.58 5.82 22.08
C ASP A 68 -19.23 5.11 21.86
N ASN A 69 -18.83 4.25 22.80
CA ASN A 69 -17.62 3.44 22.66
C ASN A 69 -17.75 2.36 21.54
N THR A 70 -18.97 2.07 21.11
CA THR A 70 -19.29 1.11 20.05
C THR A 70 -19.08 1.67 18.63
N ASN A 71 -18.78 2.96 18.46
CA ASN A 71 -18.55 3.58 17.14
C ASN A 71 -17.37 3.01 16.35
N PHE A 72 -16.60 2.10 16.92
CA PHE A 72 -15.52 1.36 16.25
C PHE A 72 -15.94 -0.06 15.83
N ASP A 73 -17.17 -0.47 16.19
CA ASP A 73 -17.75 -1.76 15.81
C ASP A 73 -18.56 -1.53 14.53
N ILE A 74 -17.92 -1.70 13.41
CA ILE A 74 -18.45 -1.46 12.06
C ILE A 74 -18.25 -2.69 11.20
N ASP A 75 -19.23 -2.99 10.34
CA ASP A 75 -19.25 -4.19 9.48
C ASP A 75 -18.53 -3.99 8.12
N TRP A 76 -17.76 -2.92 7.99
CA TRP A 76 -17.00 -2.62 6.75
C TRP A 76 -15.57 -2.20 7.05
N ILE A 77 -14.75 -2.22 6.02
CA ILE A 77 -13.33 -1.85 6.10
C ILE A 77 -13.09 -0.55 5.35
N GLY A 78 -12.33 0.35 5.97
CA GLY A 78 -11.81 1.55 5.30
C GLY A 78 -10.32 1.43 5.02
N VAL A 79 -9.92 1.58 3.77
CA VAL A 79 -8.51 1.62 3.35
C VAL A 79 -8.18 2.98 2.75
N LYS A 80 -7.07 3.56 3.18
CA LYS A 80 -6.52 4.79 2.61
C LYS A 80 -5.22 4.51 1.89
N ALA A 81 -5.19 4.70 0.57
CA ALA A 81 -4.00 4.60 -0.26
C ALA A 81 -3.39 5.98 -0.52
N SER A 82 -2.07 6.07 -0.41
CA SER A 82 -1.33 7.28 -0.76
C SER A 82 -0.90 7.24 -2.22
N GLN A 83 -0.91 8.40 -2.88
CA GLN A 83 -0.42 8.58 -4.23
C GLN A 83 0.88 9.37 -4.23
N PHE A 84 1.81 8.96 -5.10
CA PHE A 84 3.10 9.62 -5.31
C PHE A 84 3.29 9.89 -6.81
N SER A 85 3.49 11.14 -7.17
CA SER A 85 3.64 11.55 -8.58
C SER A 85 5.07 11.32 -9.11
N PHE A 86 5.61 10.11 -8.96
CA PHE A 86 6.95 9.78 -9.46
C PHE A 86 7.11 9.92 -10.98
N SER A 87 6.02 9.81 -11.74
CA SER A 87 6.03 10.10 -13.19
C SER A 87 6.40 11.55 -13.52
N ARG A 88 6.18 12.49 -12.59
CA ARG A 88 6.54 13.90 -12.72
C ARG A 88 7.90 14.24 -12.11
N LEU A 89 8.47 13.36 -11.31
CA LEU A 89 9.75 13.53 -10.66
C LEU A 89 10.82 12.73 -11.42
N HIS A 90 11.35 13.33 -12.47
CA HIS A 90 12.39 12.70 -13.27
C HIS A 90 13.59 12.33 -12.41
N ASN A 91 14.14 11.14 -12.63
CA ASN A 91 15.30 10.58 -11.92
C ASN A 91 15.10 10.31 -10.42
N ALA A 92 13.95 10.57 -9.82
CA ALA A 92 13.68 10.16 -8.45
C ALA A 92 13.52 8.63 -8.36
N ASP A 93 14.15 8.02 -7.35
CA ASP A 93 13.94 6.59 -7.07
C ASP A 93 12.57 6.41 -6.40
N PRO A 94 11.65 5.62 -7.00
CA PRO A 94 10.30 5.44 -6.48
C PRO A 94 10.22 4.46 -5.28
N VAL A 95 11.28 4.28 -4.53
CA VAL A 95 11.24 3.53 -3.26
C VAL A 95 10.55 4.36 -2.21
N LEU A 96 9.46 3.83 -1.66
CA LEU A 96 8.74 4.45 -0.56
C LEU A 96 9.38 4.04 0.77
N GLY A 97 9.81 5.02 1.53
CA GLY A 97 10.30 4.89 2.89
C GLY A 97 9.32 5.49 3.91
N VAL A 98 9.82 5.76 5.11
CA VAL A 98 9.10 6.53 6.13
C VAL A 98 9.17 8.00 5.72
N ASP A 99 8.15 8.49 5.04
CA ASP A 99 8.08 9.84 4.52
C ASP A 99 6.64 10.38 4.55
N MET A 100 6.49 11.69 4.55
CA MET A 100 5.21 12.40 4.53
C MET A 100 5.02 13.19 3.21
N SER A 101 5.66 12.75 2.13
CA SER A 101 5.74 13.43 0.82
C SER A 101 4.68 12.98 -0.17
N SER A 102 3.60 12.30 0.26
CA SER A 102 2.51 11.91 -0.65
C SER A 102 1.90 13.12 -1.36
N THR A 103 1.65 12.99 -2.67
CA THR A 103 1.07 14.05 -3.52
C THR A 103 -0.46 14.04 -3.51
N GLY A 104 -1.07 12.98 -3.01
CA GLY A 104 -2.50 12.81 -2.86
C GLY A 104 -2.83 11.56 -2.05
N GLU A 105 -4.09 11.41 -1.71
CA GLU A 105 -4.60 10.29 -0.91
C GLU A 105 -6.01 9.95 -1.38
N VAL A 106 -6.32 8.65 -1.50
CA VAL A 106 -7.68 8.15 -1.76
C VAL A 106 -8.10 7.27 -0.60
N GLY A 107 -9.33 7.44 -0.13
CA GLY A 107 -9.93 6.57 0.85
C GLY A 107 -11.13 5.83 0.25
N CYS A 108 -11.13 4.50 0.35
CA CYS A 108 -12.22 3.64 -0.09
C CYS A 108 -12.78 2.86 1.09
N ILE A 109 -14.04 2.49 0.99
CA ILE A 109 -14.74 1.62 1.93
C ILE A 109 -15.17 0.39 1.14
N GLY A 110 -14.98 -0.79 1.70
CA GLY A 110 -15.42 -2.08 1.14
C GLY A 110 -16.08 -2.94 2.21
N ASP A 111 -16.81 -3.96 1.79
CA ASP A 111 -17.43 -4.92 2.70
C ASP A 111 -16.37 -5.78 3.39
N ASP A 112 -15.21 -5.99 2.75
CA ASP A 112 -14.05 -6.66 3.31
C ASP A 112 -12.74 -5.94 2.97
N PHE A 113 -11.62 -6.49 3.46
CA PHE A 113 -10.29 -5.90 3.27
C PHE A 113 -9.83 -5.97 1.81
N SER A 114 -10.10 -7.06 1.11
CA SER A 114 -9.68 -7.25 -0.29
C SER A 114 -10.37 -6.25 -1.19
N GLU A 115 -11.68 -6.04 -1.04
CA GLU A 115 -12.44 -5.04 -1.79
C GLU A 115 -11.95 -3.61 -1.51
N ALA A 116 -11.83 -3.25 -0.23
CA ALA A 116 -11.39 -1.90 0.15
C ALA A 116 -9.97 -1.60 -0.32
N LEU A 117 -9.04 -2.58 -0.22
CA LEU A 117 -7.67 -2.44 -0.70
C LEU A 117 -7.63 -2.33 -2.22
N LEU A 118 -8.29 -3.24 -2.93
CA LEU A 118 -8.27 -3.28 -4.39
C LEU A 118 -8.84 -1.99 -4.99
N THR A 119 -10.00 -1.55 -4.49
CA THR A 119 -10.64 -0.31 -4.91
C THR A 119 -9.74 0.91 -4.64
N SER A 120 -9.08 0.96 -3.49
CA SER A 120 -8.18 2.07 -3.16
C SER A 120 -6.91 2.07 -4.02
N MET A 121 -6.33 0.91 -4.30
CA MET A 121 -5.16 0.78 -5.17
C MET A 121 -5.48 1.16 -6.62
N ILE A 122 -6.60 0.69 -7.17
CA ILE A 122 -7.07 1.08 -8.51
C ILE A 122 -7.27 2.60 -8.57
N SER A 123 -7.87 3.19 -7.54
CA SER A 123 -8.14 4.63 -7.49
C SER A 123 -6.88 5.50 -7.46
N VAL A 124 -5.73 4.98 -7.04
CA VAL A 124 -4.43 5.67 -7.10
C VAL A 124 -3.57 5.26 -8.32
N GLY A 125 -4.16 4.57 -9.28
CA GLY A 125 -3.55 4.29 -10.58
C GLY A 125 -2.92 2.91 -10.75
N TYR A 126 -3.14 1.97 -9.81
CA TYR A 126 -2.80 0.57 -10.05
C TYR A 126 -3.85 -0.09 -10.93
N SER A 127 -3.44 -1.13 -11.64
CA SER A 127 -4.35 -1.99 -12.39
C SER A 127 -4.14 -3.45 -11.99
N ILE A 128 -5.20 -4.24 -12.07
CA ILE A 128 -5.10 -5.69 -11.90
C ILE A 128 -4.29 -6.25 -13.07
N PRO A 129 -3.23 -7.04 -12.83
CA PRO A 129 -2.46 -7.67 -13.88
C PRO A 129 -3.35 -8.55 -14.76
N LYS A 130 -3.10 -8.54 -16.08
CA LYS A 130 -3.82 -9.39 -17.03
C LYS A 130 -3.16 -10.75 -17.22
N LYS A 131 -1.82 -10.77 -17.22
CA LYS A 131 -1.06 -11.97 -17.58
C LYS A 131 0.25 -12.13 -16.84
N ALA A 132 1.09 -11.11 -16.77
CA ALA A 132 2.49 -11.25 -16.40
C ALA A 132 2.91 -10.34 -15.24
N VAL A 133 3.54 -10.93 -14.23
CA VAL A 133 4.05 -10.25 -13.04
C VAL A 133 5.56 -10.47 -12.93
N MET A 134 6.32 -9.38 -12.80
CA MET A 134 7.75 -9.41 -12.54
C MET A 134 8.03 -9.26 -11.05
N VAL A 135 8.82 -10.17 -10.47
CA VAL A 135 9.17 -10.19 -9.04
C VAL A 135 10.68 -10.17 -8.86
N SER A 136 11.17 -9.18 -8.14
CA SER A 136 12.57 -9.06 -7.74
C SER A 136 12.63 -8.67 -6.27
N SER A 137 13.07 -9.59 -5.41
CA SER A 137 13.17 -9.35 -3.99
C SER A 137 14.59 -9.58 -3.49
N GLY A 138 15.12 -8.60 -2.78
CA GLY A 138 16.52 -8.62 -2.39
C GLY A 138 16.85 -9.50 -1.20
N ASP A 139 16.08 -9.45 -0.13
CA ASP A 139 16.36 -10.18 1.12
C ASP A 139 15.46 -11.42 1.28
N THR A 140 15.96 -12.39 2.09
CA THR A 140 15.24 -13.66 2.31
C THR A 140 13.89 -13.45 2.99
N ARG A 141 13.79 -12.50 3.93
CA ARG A 141 12.54 -12.24 4.63
C ARG A 141 11.45 -11.76 3.69
N SER A 142 11.78 -10.79 2.83
CA SER A 142 10.84 -10.29 1.82
C SER A 142 10.45 -11.37 0.81
N LYS A 143 11.35 -12.30 0.48
CA LYS A 143 11.02 -13.46 -0.36
C LYS A 143 10.03 -14.40 0.33
N VAL A 144 10.21 -14.65 1.62
CA VAL A 144 9.27 -15.46 2.42
C VAL A 144 7.92 -14.77 2.51
N ASP A 145 7.89 -13.44 2.77
CA ASP A 145 6.66 -12.65 2.84
C ASP A 145 5.86 -12.66 1.49
N LEU A 146 6.55 -12.91 0.35
CA LEU A 146 5.94 -12.98 -0.99
C LEU A 146 5.60 -14.40 -1.46
N LEU A 147 6.07 -15.44 -0.77
CA LEU A 147 6.02 -16.81 -1.29
C LEU A 147 4.59 -17.29 -1.54
N ASP A 148 3.70 -17.11 -0.58
CA ASP A 148 2.31 -17.58 -0.70
C ASP A 148 1.56 -16.78 -1.77
N ALA A 149 1.80 -15.47 -1.87
CA ALA A 149 1.27 -14.66 -2.95
C ALA A 149 1.78 -15.11 -4.34
N CYS A 150 3.05 -15.51 -4.46
CA CYS A 150 3.58 -16.07 -5.72
C CYS A 150 2.96 -17.44 -6.06
N LYS A 151 2.64 -18.27 -5.07
CA LYS A 151 1.85 -19.51 -5.29
C LYS A 151 0.45 -19.16 -5.81
N MET A 152 -0.23 -18.21 -5.19
CA MET A 152 -1.55 -17.74 -5.65
C MET A 152 -1.51 -17.23 -7.09
N LEU A 153 -0.48 -16.46 -7.48
CA LEU A 153 -0.29 -16.04 -8.86
C LEU A 153 -0.19 -17.25 -9.80
N GLN A 154 0.64 -18.23 -9.46
CA GLN A 154 0.80 -19.45 -10.26
C GLN A 154 -0.52 -20.21 -10.39
N ASP A 155 -1.24 -20.41 -9.30
CA ASP A 155 -2.51 -21.15 -9.25
C ASP A 155 -3.62 -20.46 -10.03
N ASN A 156 -3.55 -19.11 -10.14
CA ASN A 156 -4.43 -18.28 -10.96
C ASN A 156 -3.96 -18.12 -12.41
N GLY A 157 -2.89 -18.81 -12.83
CA GLY A 157 -2.43 -18.86 -14.21
C GLY A 157 -1.62 -17.66 -14.68
N TYR A 158 -1.10 -16.84 -13.76
CA TYR A 158 -0.21 -15.74 -14.11
C TYR A 158 1.18 -16.23 -14.52
N GLU A 159 1.78 -15.59 -15.52
CA GLU A 159 3.19 -15.77 -15.86
C GLU A 159 4.06 -15.01 -14.86
N ILE A 160 4.89 -15.72 -14.12
CA ILE A 160 5.80 -15.11 -13.15
C ILE A 160 7.20 -15.00 -13.77
N TYR A 161 7.75 -13.81 -13.73
CA TYR A 161 9.13 -13.52 -14.13
C TYR A 161 9.92 -13.07 -12.90
N ALA A 162 11.14 -13.55 -12.72
CA ALA A 162 11.92 -13.20 -11.55
C ALA A 162 13.41 -13.07 -11.85
N THR A 163 14.09 -12.17 -11.11
CA THR A 163 15.56 -12.09 -11.16
C THR A 163 16.18 -13.31 -10.50
N GLY A 164 17.37 -13.74 -10.98
CA GLY A 164 17.97 -15.04 -10.67
C GLY A 164 17.94 -15.47 -9.20
N GLY A 165 18.27 -14.57 -8.26
CA GLY A 165 18.21 -14.90 -6.83
C GLY A 165 16.79 -15.06 -6.27
N THR A 166 15.78 -14.43 -6.89
CA THR A 166 14.36 -14.60 -6.55
C THR A 166 13.81 -15.83 -7.24
N GLU A 167 14.13 -16.03 -8.53
CA GLU A 167 13.73 -17.21 -9.30
C GLU A 167 14.18 -18.50 -8.60
N LYS A 168 15.47 -18.59 -8.24
CA LYS A 168 16.01 -19.76 -7.53
C LYS A 168 15.24 -20.04 -6.24
N PHE A 169 14.96 -19.02 -5.41
CA PHE A 169 14.21 -19.17 -4.18
C PHE A 169 12.77 -19.69 -4.46
N LEU A 170 12.10 -19.13 -5.46
CA LEU A 170 10.75 -19.56 -5.84
C LEU A 170 10.73 -21.00 -6.33
N ALA A 171 11.70 -21.39 -7.16
CA ALA A 171 11.83 -22.75 -7.66
C ALA A 171 12.06 -23.79 -6.53
N GLU A 172 12.92 -23.45 -5.54
CA GLU A 172 13.15 -24.28 -4.34
C GLU A 172 11.87 -24.49 -3.51
N HIS A 173 10.87 -23.61 -3.65
CA HIS A 173 9.58 -23.68 -2.95
C HIS A 173 8.40 -24.07 -3.85
N GLY A 174 8.67 -24.62 -5.05
CA GLY A 174 7.66 -25.17 -5.95
C GLY A 174 6.92 -24.14 -6.81
N VAL A 175 7.38 -22.90 -6.87
CA VAL A 175 6.83 -21.85 -7.73
C VAL A 175 7.65 -21.73 -9.01
N LYS A 176 7.01 -21.87 -10.16
CA LYS A 176 7.63 -21.74 -11.48
C LYS A 176 7.72 -20.25 -11.87
N ALA A 177 8.91 -19.76 -12.12
CA ALA A 177 9.14 -18.43 -12.63
C ALA A 177 10.16 -18.45 -13.78
N ALA A 178 9.96 -17.62 -14.80
CA ALA A 178 10.94 -17.42 -15.84
C ALA A 178 12.06 -16.47 -15.33
N CYS A 179 13.31 -16.91 -15.44
CA CYS A 179 14.45 -16.10 -15.03
C CYS A 179 14.64 -14.92 -15.98
N VAL A 180 14.76 -13.70 -15.44
CA VAL A 180 15.11 -12.49 -16.19
C VAL A 180 16.48 -11.97 -15.80
N SER A 181 17.23 -11.50 -16.79
CA SER A 181 18.57 -10.97 -16.59
C SER A 181 18.54 -9.55 -16.03
N TRP A 182 19.52 -9.24 -15.17
CA TRP A 182 19.71 -7.89 -14.66
C TRP A 182 20.17 -6.92 -15.76
N PRO A 183 19.95 -5.60 -15.58
CA PRO A 183 20.37 -4.59 -16.58
C PRO A 183 21.85 -4.60 -16.89
N ASP A 184 22.73 -4.99 -15.96
CA ASP A 184 24.18 -5.03 -16.08
C ASP A 184 24.74 -6.33 -16.67
N GLU A 185 23.91 -7.32 -16.97
CA GLU A 185 24.37 -8.61 -17.53
C GLU A 185 24.54 -8.62 -19.05
N GLY A 186 24.28 -7.49 -19.72
CA GLY A 186 24.57 -7.30 -21.15
C GLY A 186 23.77 -8.19 -22.12
N LYS A 187 22.74 -8.89 -21.66
CA LYS A 187 21.88 -9.72 -22.50
C LYS A 187 20.83 -8.90 -23.23
N ALA A 188 20.52 -9.29 -24.46
CA ALA A 188 19.49 -8.61 -25.26
C ALA A 188 18.12 -8.59 -24.59
N ASP A 189 17.76 -9.70 -23.91
CA ASP A 189 16.46 -9.85 -23.22
C ASP A 189 16.62 -9.61 -21.71
N ASN A 190 17.19 -8.47 -21.34
CA ASN A 190 17.22 -8.07 -19.93
C ASN A 190 15.88 -7.44 -19.49
N VAL A 191 15.73 -7.31 -18.18
CA VAL A 191 14.49 -6.82 -17.57
C VAL A 191 14.07 -5.44 -18.08
N ILE A 192 15.00 -4.55 -18.44
CA ILE A 192 14.70 -3.19 -18.95
C ILE A 192 14.07 -3.26 -20.35
N HIS A 193 14.58 -4.11 -21.23
CA HIS A 193 13.99 -4.31 -22.54
C HIS A 193 12.58 -4.91 -22.44
N MET A 194 12.38 -5.84 -21.51
CA MET A 194 11.06 -6.43 -21.26
C MET A 194 10.07 -5.40 -20.69
N ILE A 195 10.52 -4.50 -19.81
CA ILE A 195 9.72 -3.37 -19.30
C ILE A 195 9.34 -2.44 -20.46
N SER A 196 10.30 -2.01 -21.29
CA SER A 196 10.03 -1.12 -22.41
C SER A 196 9.13 -1.74 -23.48
N ALA A 197 9.13 -3.07 -23.61
CA ALA A 197 8.22 -3.83 -24.46
C ALA A 197 6.86 -4.11 -23.82
N HIS A 198 6.56 -3.55 -22.63
CA HIS A 198 5.33 -3.80 -21.88
C HIS A 198 5.01 -5.29 -21.67
N LYS A 199 6.07 -6.10 -21.43
CA LYS A 199 5.89 -7.54 -21.19
C LYS A 199 5.23 -7.83 -19.85
N PHE A 200 5.33 -6.91 -18.88
CA PHE A 200 4.81 -7.06 -17.53
C PHE A 200 3.63 -6.12 -17.29
N ASP A 201 2.61 -6.61 -16.60
CA ASP A 201 1.46 -5.83 -16.14
C ASP A 201 1.69 -5.25 -14.74
N LEU A 202 2.58 -5.86 -13.97
CA LEU A 202 2.96 -5.43 -12.61
C LEU A 202 4.44 -5.72 -12.39
N VAL A 203 5.13 -4.78 -11.79
CA VAL A 203 6.52 -4.93 -11.33
C VAL A 203 6.56 -4.85 -9.80
N ILE A 204 7.09 -5.88 -9.16
CA ILE A 204 7.38 -5.93 -7.73
C ILE A 204 8.91 -5.92 -7.59
N ASN A 205 9.45 -4.83 -7.07
CA ASN A 205 10.88 -4.71 -6.85
C ASN A 205 11.17 -4.27 -5.41
N ILE A 206 11.58 -5.21 -4.57
CA ILE A 206 11.88 -4.98 -3.16
C ILE A 206 13.39 -4.81 -2.99
N PRO A 207 13.88 -3.61 -2.64
CA PRO A 207 15.32 -3.36 -2.47
C PRO A 207 15.91 -4.19 -1.33
N LYS A 208 17.13 -4.69 -1.51
CA LYS A 208 17.84 -5.46 -0.48
C LYS A 208 18.53 -4.55 0.54
N ASN A 209 19.28 -3.59 0.03
CA ASN A 209 20.17 -2.71 0.81
C ASN A 209 20.59 -1.52 -0.06
N HIS A 210 21.52 -0.71 0.46
CA HIS A 210 22.09 0.44 -0.26
C HIS A 210 23.40 0.11 -1.01
N SER A 211 23.61 -1.14 -1.46
CA SER A 211 24.77 -1.46 -2.29
C SER A 211 24.71 -0.75 -3.64
N HIS A 212 25.87 -0.49 -4.25
CA HIS A 212 25.95 0.19 -5.55
C HIS A 212 25.14 -0.53 -6.64
N ARG A 213 25.18 -1.86 -6.67
CA ARG A 213 24.39 -2.67 -7.63
C ARG A 213 22.89 -2.49 -7.44
N GLU A 214 22.43 -2.48 -6.21
CA GLU A 214 21.01 -2.30 -5.87
C GLU A 214 20.53 -0.87 -6.17
N LEU A 215 21.36 0.13 -5.82
CA LEU A 215 21.09 1.53 -6.13
C LEU A 215 21.11 1.84 -7.63
N THR A 216 21.86 1.05 -8.43
CA THR A 216 21.95 1.25 -9.88
C THR A 216 20.96 0.40 -10.65
N ASN A 217 20.97 -0.92 -10.47
CA ASN A 217 20.15 -1.84 -11.27
C ASN A 217 18.71 -1.94 -10.74
N GLY A 218 18.53 -2.02 -9.42
CA GLY A 218 17.21 -1.97 -8.81
C GLY A 218 16.51 -0.65 -9.13
N TYR A 219 17.24 0.47 -9.05
CA TYR A 219 16.75 1.79 -9.47
C TYR A 219 16.31 1.80 -10.94
N LYS A 220 17.12 1.24 -11.87
CA LYS A 220 16.73 1.18 -13.29
C LYS A 220 15.43 0.41 -13.52
N ILE A 221 15.24 -0.70 -12.80
CA ILE A 221 14.00 -1.49 -12.88
C ILE A 221 12.82 -0.66 -12.39
N ARG A 222 12.93 -0.05 -11.20
CA ARG A 222 11.86 0.76 -10.61
C ARG A 222 11.55 1.98 -11.46
N ARG A 223 12.58 2.70 -11.90
CA ARG A 223 12.41 3.88 -12.75
C ARG A 223 11.82 3.49 -14.10
N GLY A 224 12.30 2.40 -14.72
CA GLY A 224 11.76 1.88 -15.96
C GLY A 224 10.27 1.54 -15.86
N ALA A 225 9.83 0.92 -14.77
CA ALA A 225 8.41 0.62 -14.55
C ALA A 225 7.57 1.92 -14.53
N ILE A 226 8.01 2.94 -13.77
CA ILE A 226 7.31 4.23 -13.71
C ILE A 226 7.30 4.94 -15.06
N ASP A 227 8.44 4.99 -15.76
CA ASP A 227 8.56 5.69 -17.05
C ASP A 227 7.72 5.05 -18.16
N HIS A 228 7.41 3.75 -18.03
CA HIS A 228 6.54 3.03 -18.97
C HIS A 228 5.11 2.82 -18.43
N ASN A 229 4.74 3.54 -17.36
CA ASN A 229 3.40 3.45 -16.74
C ASN A 229 2.99 2.02 -16.34
N ILE A 230 3.95 1.20 -15.92
CA ILE A 230 3.68 -0.12 -15.36
C ILE A 230 3.56 0.03 -13.83
N PRO A 231 2.49 -0.46 -13.20
CA PRO A 231 2.33 -0.45 -11.76
C PRO A 231 3.56 -1.03 -11.06
N LEU A 232 4.06 -0.32 -10.04
CA LEU A 232 5.24 -0.69 -9.28
C LEU A 232 4.92 -0.81 -7.79
N ILE A 233 5.31 -1.92 -7.17
CA ILE A 233 5.25 -2.10 -5.72
C ILE A 233 6.65 -2.39 -5.17
N THR A 234 7.07 -1.63 -4.16
CA THR A 234 8.39 -1.71 -3.53
C THR A 234 8.36 -2.23 -2.09
N ASN A 235 7.20 -2.70 -1.63
CA ASN A 235 6.99 -3.27 -0.29
C ASN A 235 6.40 -4.67 -0.40
N ALA A 236 7.02 -5.68 0.25
CA ALA A 236 6.62 -7.07 0.13
C ALA A 236 5.22 -7.34 0.69
N ARG A 237 4.87 -6.75 1.84
CA ARG A 237 3.55 -6.96 2.46
C ARG A 237 2.42 -6.34 1.64
N LEU A 238 2.66 -5.14 1.08
CA LEU A 238 1.68 -4.51 0.19
C LEU A 238 1.51 -5.35 -1.08
N ALA A 239 2.60 -5.87 -1.64
CA ALA A 239 2.54 -6.73 -2.82
C ALA A 239 1.78 -8.02 -2.53
N SER A 240 2.04 -8.67 -1.39
CA SER A 240 1.31 -9.87 -0.97
C SER A 240 -0.19 -9.59 -0.84
N ALA A 241 -0.56 -8.57 -0.07
CA ALA A 241 -1.96 -8.20 0.13
C ALA A 241 -2.68 -7.80 -1.18
N PHE A 242 -1.99 -7.10 -2.09
CA PHE A 242 -2.57 -6.73 -3.38
C PHE A 242 -2.76 -7.95 -4.30
N ILE A 243 -1.81 -8.89 -4.30
CA ILE A 243 -1.92 -10.16 -5.04
C ILE A 243 -3.08 -10.98 -4.49
N GLU A 244 -3.16 -11.15 -3.18
CA GLU A 244 -4.26 -11.86 -2.52
C GLU A 244 -5.60 -11.24 -2.94
N ALA A 245 -5.74 -9.93 -2.84
CA ALA A 245 -6.97 -9.22 -3.16
C ALA A 245 -7.42 -9.45 -4.61
N PHE A 246 -6.55 -9.34 -5.61
CA PHE A 246 -6.96 -9.54 -7.02
C PHE A 246 -7.03 -11.02 -7.46
N CYS A 247 -6.43 -11.93 -6.69
CA CYS A 247 -6.62 -13.37 -6.93
C CYS A 247 -7.96 -13.87 -6.36
N GLU A 248 -8.42 -13.29 -5.25
CA GLU A 248 -9.70 -13.62 -4.62
C GLU A 248 -10.87 -12.91 -5.29
N MET A 249 -10.70 -11.66 -5.66
CA MET A 249 -11.74 -10.81 -6.24
C MET A 249 -11.31 -10.27 -7.60
N LYS A 250 -12.18 -10.36 -8.59
CA LYS A 250 -11.94 -9.79 -9.92
C LYS A 250 -12.55 -8.39 -10.02
N GLU A 251 -11.97 -7.54 -10.86
CA GLU A 251 -12.44 -6.16 -11.05
C GLU A 251 -13.95 -6.05 -11.29
N LYS A 252 -14.53 -7.00 -12.05
CA LYS A 252 -15.97 -7.06 -12.33
C LYS A 252 -16.85 -7.37 -11.11
N ASP A 253 -16.25 -7.91 -10.05
CA ASP A 253 -16.95 -8.31 -8.83
C ASP A 253 -16.97 -7.17 -7.80
N ILE A 254 -16.17 -6.10 -8.04
CA ILE A 254 -16.15 -4.90 -7.20
C ILE A 254 -17.48 -4.17 -7.31
N GLN A 255 -18.12 -3.98 -6.18
CA GLN A 255 -19.38 -3.25 -6.12
C GLN A 255 -19.13 -1.76 -5.88
N ILE A 256 -19.72 -0.91 -6.70
CA ILE A 256 -19.71 0.53 -6.48
C ILE A 256 -20.88 0.88 -5.57
N LYS A 257 -20.59 1.20 -4.31
CA LYS A 257 -21.56 1.64 -3.31
C LYS A 257 -21.32 3.11 -2.98
N SER A 258 -22.41 3.85 -2.81
CA SER A 258 -22.32 5.19 -2.24
C SER A 258 -22.00 5.11 -0.74
N TRP A 259 -21.38 6.15 -0.21
CA TRP A 259 -21.08 6.24 1.22
C TRP A 259 -22.36 6.09 2.10
N GLN A 260 -23.54 6.46 1.59
CA GLN A 260 -24.79 6.40 2.33
C GLN A 260 -25.36 4.98 2.46
N GLU A 261 -24.94 4.04 1.61
CA GLU A 261 -25.38 2.64 1.64
C GLU A 261 -24.73 1.84 2.78
N TYR A 262 -23.54 2.26 3.26
CA TYR A 262 -22.96 1.70 4.48
C TYR A 262 -23.69 2.27 5.69
N LYS A 263 -24.46 1.44 6.40
CA LYS A 263 -25.29 1.83 7.56
C LYS A 263 -24.73 1.21 8.83
N LEU A 264 -24.67 2.01 9.89
CA LEU A 264 -24.40 1.53 11.26
C LEU A 264 -25.56 0.68 11.77
#